data_6877fa3be9dec8eb46efa08c6a5859de
#
_entry.id   6877fa3be9dec8eb46efa08c6a5859de
#
_cell.length_a   1.000
_cell.length_b   1.000
_cell.length_c   1.000
_cell.angle_alpha   90.00
_cell.angle_beta   90.00
_cell.angle_gamma   90.00
#
_symmetry.space_group_name_H-M   'P 1'
#
loop_
_entity.id
_entity.type
_entity.pdbx_description
1 polymer ?
#
loop_
_entity_poly.entity_id
_entity_poly.type
_entity_poly.pdbx_seq_one_letter_code
_entity_poly.pdbx_strand_id
1 'polypeptide(L)'
;VAEGILALIWAAAAGTMFADPETGLYGIDGLQAFAAAHPGENIAALVVDKVSRSWLGTVGGILAIIGVIAAPITSGDTALRSARLIVADFMHLSQRPIRNRLMIAIPLFLCVFGMVFVDFNVVWRYFAWTNQTLAVFTLWTGTVFLYKNSRTTNKYPYAYLIALIPALFMTMVSVSYIFIAPEGFHFAKIGLSWVAYLVAGVTTTALLGGFAYWTKSQEQGTKIQD
;
A
#
# COMPACT_ATOMS: atom_id res chain seq x y z
N VAL A 1 8.72 -3.63 10.21
CA VAL A 1 9.85 -2.79 10.69
C VAL A 1 10.97 -2.74 9.64
N ALA A 2 11.47 -3.88 9.12
CA ALA A 2 12.57 -3.92 8.13
C ALA A 2 12.24 -3.15 6.86
N GLU A 3 11.07 -3.34 6.27
CA GLU A 3 10.63 -2.64 5.05
C GLU A 3 10.55 -1.11 5.25
N GLY A 4 10.05 -0.66 6.42
CA GLY A 4 10.02 0.77 6.75
C GLY A 4 11.43 1.37 6.87
N ILE A 5 12.37 0.64 7.46
CA ILE A 5 13.77 1.08 7.56
C ILE A 5 14.41 1.15 6.16
N LEU A 6 14.17 0.15 5.31
CA LEU A 6 14.66 0.16 3.92
C LEU A 6 14.08 1.34 3.13
N ALA A 7 12.78 1.62 3.28
CA ALA A 7 12.16 2.78 2.63
C ALA A 7 12.79 4.10 3.08
N LEU A 8 13.09 4.25 4.37
CA LEU A 8 13.78 5.44 4.91
C LEU A 8 15.22 5.56 4.39
N ILE A 9 15.95 4.44 4.26
CA ILE A 9 17.31 4.43 3.69
C ILE A 9 17.26 4.90 2.23
N TRP A 10 16.32 4.38 1.43
CA TRP A 10 16.16 4.81 0.03
C TRP A 10 15.74 6.27 -0.09
N ALA A 11 14.85 6.75 0.76
CA ALA A 11 14.46 8.16 0.78
C ALA A 11 15.64 9.08 1.14
N ALA A 12 16.43 8.71 2.15
CA ALA A 12 17.64 9.45 2.54
C ALA A 12 18.69 9.42 1.43
N ALA A 13 18.92 8.26 0.80
CA ALA A 13 19.84 8.12 -0.32
C ALA A 13 19.42 8.98 -1.50
N ALA A 14 18.18 8.95 -1.90
CA ALA A 14 17.67 9.81 -2.98
C ALA A 14 17.80 11.30 -2.63
N GLY A 15 17.49 11.69 -1.39
CA GLY A 15 17.62 13.07 -0.93
C GLY A 15 19.04 13.62 -0.94
N THR A 16 20.04 12.77 -0.70
CA THR A 16 21.47 13.18 -0.67
C THR A 16 22.17 13.06 -2.02
N MET A 17 21.84 12.02 -2.79
CA MET A 17 22.54 11.71 -4.05
C MET A 17 22.14 12.61 -5.23
N PHE A 18 20.96 13.24 -5.15
CA PHE A 18 20.43 14.13 -6.18
C PHE A 18 20.52 15.60 -5.79
N ALA A 19 21.40 15.92 -4.81
CA ALA A 19 21.79 17.29 -4.54
C ALA A 19 22.66 17.81 -5.70
N ASP A 20 22.30 18.94 -6.24
CA ASP A 20 23.06 19.65 -7.27
C ASP A 20 23.65 20.93 -6.67
N PRO A 21 24.99 20.93 -6.44
CA PRO A 21 25.67 22.10 -5.88
C PRO A 21 25.67 23.32 -6.78
N GLU A 22 25.54 23.15 -8.12
CA GLU A 22 25.58 24.25 -9.07
C GLU A 22 24.25 25.00 -9.12
N THR A 23 23.13 24.28 -9.06
CA THR A 23 21.79 24.86 -9.07
C THR A 23 21.25 25.14 -7.67
N GLY A 24 21.90 24.61 -6.62
CA GLY A 24 21.44 24.69 -5.24
C GLY A 24 20.19 23.86 -4.93
N LEU A 25 19.85 22.92 -5.81
CA LEU A 25 18.70 22.04 -5.63
C LEU A 25 19.08 20.85 -4.76
N TYR A 26 18.24 20.53 -3.78
CA TYR A 26 18.45 19.43 -2.84
C TYR A 26 17.18 18.59 -2.69
N GLY A 27 17.35 17.33 -2.29
CA GLY A 27 16.24 16.44 -1.95
C GLY A 27 15.27 16.21 -3.10
N ILE A 28 14.01 16.56 -2.88
CA ILE A 28 12.95 16.33 -3.86
C ILE A 28 13.14 17.18 -5.12
N ASP A 29 13.59 18.42 -4.97
CA ASP A 29 13.78 19.33 -6.12
C ASP A 29 14.91 18.86 -7.01
N GLY A 30 16.02 18.39 -6.43
CA GLY A 30 17.12 17.76 -7.18
C GLY A 30 16.70 16.47 -7.90
N LEU A 31 15.88 15.64 -7.26
CA LEU A 31 15.32 14.44 -7.88
C LEU A 31 14.36 14.77 -9.04
N GLN A 32 13.55 15.81 -8.90
CA GLN A 32 12.66 16.30 -9.96
C GLN A 32 13.43 16.86 -11.14
N ALA A 33 14.51 17.62 -10.89
CA ALA A 33 15.40 18.10 -11.94
C ALA A 33 16.07 16.94 -12.70
N PHE A 34 16.55 15.93 -11.97
CA PHE A 34 17.07 14.70 -12.56
C PHE A 34 16.04 13.98 -13.42
N ALA A 35 14.81 13.85 -12.94
CA ALA A 35 13.71 13.24 -13.69
C ALA A 35 13.36 14.04 -14.96
N ALA A 36 13.36 15.36 -14.89
CA ALA A 36 13.13 16.23 -16.04
C ALA A 36 14.22 16.14 -17.11
N ALA A 37 15.46 15.82 -16.71
CA ALA A 37 16.58 15.61 -17.64
C ALA A 37 16.54 14.24 -18.36
N HIS A 38 15.70 13.29 -17.90
CA HIS A 38 15.58 11.94 -18.48
C HIS A 38 14.13 11.63 -18.89
N PRO A 39 13.54 12.39 -19.83
CA PRO A 39 12.16 12.20 -20.24
C PRO A 39 11.99 10.83 -20.93
N GLY A 40 10.96 10.09 -20.52
CA GLY A 40 10.63 8.77 -21.08
C GLY A 40 11.41 7.59 -20.49
N GLU A 41 12.33 7.83 -19.59
CA GLU A 41 13.05 6.77 -18.89
C GLU A 41 12.36 6.38 -17.57
N ASN A 42 12.63 5.17 -17.08
CA ASN A 42 12.13 4.74 -15.77
C ASN A 42 13.01 5.35 -14.67
N ILE A 43 12.57 6.46 -14.10
CA ILE A 43 13.32 7.21 -13.09
C ILE A 43 13.64 6.34 -11.87
N ALA A 44 12.74 5.45 -11.44
CA ALA A 44 13.00 4.57 -10.31
C ALA A 44 14.19 3.62 -10.58
N ALA A 45 14.29 3.07 -11.80
CA ALA A 45 15.41 2.22 -12.19
C ALA A 45 16.71 3.00 -12.24
N LEU A 46 16.71 4.22 -12.81
CA LEU A 46 17.88 5.09 -12.85
C LEU A 46 18.37 5.49 -11.46
N VAL A 47 17.47 5.80 -10.55
CA VAL A 47 17.81 6.11 -9.15
C VAL A 47 18.47 4.91 -8.48
N VAL A 48 17.91 3.72 -8.64
CA VAL A 48 18.47 2.48 -8.08
C VAL A 48 19.87 2.24 -8.64
N ASP A 49 20.07 2.35 -9.95
CA ASP A 49 21.39 2.16 -10.58
C ASP A 49 22.41 3.18 -10.06
N LYS A 50 22.07 4.47 -10.07
CA LYS A 50 22.97 5.55 -9.64
C LYS A 50 23.36 5.42 -8.17
N VAL A 51 22.41 5.19 -7.26
CA VAL A 51 22.68 5.02 -5.83
C VAL A 51 23.51 3.77 -5.58
N SER A 52 23.12 2.63 -6.17
CA SER A 52 23.80 1.36 -5.94
C SER A 52 25.24 1.37 -6.45
N ARG A 53 25.50 1.94 -7.63
CA ARG A 53 26.87 2.07 -8.17
C ARG A 53 27.72 3.03 -7.36
N SER A 54 27.15 4.13 -6.89
CA SER A 54 27.88 5.10 -6.07
C SER A 54 28.31 4.54 -4.72
N TRP A 55 27.44 3.75 -4.07
CA TRP A 55 27.72 3.22 -2.74
C TRP A 55 28.49 1.89 -2.75
N LEU A 56 28.19 1.03 -3.70
CA LEU A 56 28.68 -0.36 -3.72
C LEU A 56 29.67 -0.64 -4.87
N GLY A 57 30.00 0.38 -5.67
CA GLY A 57 30.82 0.23 -6.85
C GLY A 57 30.15 -0.60 -7.95
N THR A 58 30.91 -0.94 -8.99
CA THR A 58 30.35 -1.62 -10.17
C THR A 58 29.79 -3.01 -9.86
N VAL A 59 30.51 -3.82 -9.10
CA VAL A 59 30.07 -5.19 -8.77
C VAL A 59 28.85 -5.18 -7.86
N GLY A 60 28.89 -4.36 -6.81
CA GLY A 60 27.75 -4.24 -5.88
C GLY A 60 26.53 -3.64 -6.56
N GLY A 61 26.71 -2.68 -7.48
CA GLY A 61 25.64 -2.13 -8.30
C GLY A 61 24.96 -3.20 -9.17
N ILE A 62 25.73 -4.05 -9.85
CA ILE A 62 25.17 -5.16 -10.64
C ILE A 62 24.38 -6.13 -9.76
N LEU A 63 24.90 -6.51 -8.59
CA LEU A 63 24.21 -7.41 -7.66
C LEU A 63 22.91 -6.78 -7.13
N ALA A 64 22.91 -5.48 -6.84
CA ALA A 64 21.72 -4.76 -6.41
C ALA A 64 20.64 -4.74 -7.51
N ILE A 65 21.02 -4.49 -8.76
CA ILE A 65 20.09 -4.51 -9.91
C ILE A 65 19.50 -5.91 -10.11
N ILE A 66 20.33 -6.96 -10.05
CA ILE A 66 19.84 -8.35 -10.13
C ILE A 66 18.82 -8.62 -9.00
N GLY A 67 19.10 -8.18 -7.77
CA GLY A 67 18.19 -8.30 -6.64
C GLY A 67 16.86 -7.58 -6.87
N VAL A 68 16.91 -6.36 -7.38
CA VAL A 68 15.71 -5.55 -7.71
C VAL A 68 14.87 -6.20 -8.82
N ILE A 69 15.49 -6.91 -9.76
CA ILE A 69 14.78 -7.63 -10.82
C ILE A 69 14.22 -8.96 -10.29
N ALA A 70 15.01 -9.71 -9.49
CA ALA A 70 14.60 -11.02 -9.00
C ALA A 70 13.44 -10.95 -7.97
N ALA A 71 13.43 -9.95 -7.11
CA ALA A 71 12.41 -9.81 -6.06
C ALA A 71 10.98 -9.69 -6.62
N PRO A 72 10.68 -8.85 -7.63
CA PRO A 72 9.34 -8.78 -8.24
C PRO A 72 8.93 -10.10 -8.92
N ILE A 73 9.86 -10.85 -9.51
CA ILE A 73 9.54 -12.12 -10.17
C ILE A 73 9.02 -13.14 -9.15
N THR A 74 9.73 -13.31 -8.03
CA THR A 74 9.32 -14.26 -6.98
C THR A 74 8.05 -13.81 -6.26
N SER A 75 7.92 -12.51 -5.99
CA SER A 75 6.72 -11.95 -5.37
C SER A 75 5.52 -12.00 -6.30
N GLY A 76 5.72 -11.78 -7.60
CA GLY A 76 4.67 -11.83 -8.62
C GLY A 76 4.05 -13.23 -8.75
N ASP A 77 4.88 -14.30 -8.76
CA ASP A 77 4.36 -15.68 -8.77
C ASP A 77 3.46 -15.94 -7.54
N THR A 78 3.93 -15.54 -6.36
CA THR A 78 3.19 -15.73 -5.12
C THR A 78 1.90 -14.92 -5.10
N ALA A 79 1.93 -13.66 -5.56
CA ALA A 79 0.78 -12.78 -5.64
C ALA A 79 -0.29 -13.32 -6.61
N LEU A 80 0.10 -13.75 -7.81
CA LEU A 80 -0.81 -14.33 -8.79
C LEU A 80 -1.41 -15.65 -8.32
N ARG A 81 -0.63 -16.47 -7.60
CA ARG A 81 -1.13 -17.70 -6.96
C ARG A 81 -2.17 -17.37 -5.90
N SER A 82 -1.91 -16.40 -5.03
CA SER A 82 -2.84 -15.97 -3.99
C SER A 82 -4.11 -15.38 -4.59
N ALA A 83 -3.99 -14.49 -5.57
CA ALA A 83 -5.13 -13.92 -6.29
C ALA A 83 -6.02 -15.01 -6.92
N ARG A 84 -5.40 -16.00 -7.58
CA ARG A 84 -6.12 -17.15 -8.15
C ARG A 84 -6.89 -17.94 -7.10
N LEU A 85 -6.27 -18.17 -5.92
CA LEU A 85 -6.93 -18.92 -4.84
C LEU A 85 -8.10 -18.13 -4.24
N ILE A 86 -7.93 -16.82 -4.03
CA ILE A 86 -9.00 -15.94 -3.54
C ILE A 86 -10.19 -15.92 -4.51
N VAL A 87 -9.94 -15.75 -5.81
CA VAL A 87 -11.00 -15.78 -6.83
C VAL A 87 -11.69 -17.14 -6.89
N ALA A 88 -10.92 -18.23 -6.79
CA ALA A 88 -11.47 -19.59 -6.78
C ALA A 88 -12.35 -19.84 -5.56
N ASP A 89 -11.95 -19.37 -4.39
CA ASP A 89 -12.71 -19.48 -3.15
C ASP A 89 -14.02 -18.67 -3.24
N PHE A 90 -13.93 -17.43 -3.72
CA PHE A 90 -15.10 -16.58 -3.95
C PHE A 90 -16.10 -17.19 -4.97
N MET A 91 -15.61 -17.85 -6.01
CA MET A 91 -16.42 -18.53 -7.01
C MET A 91 -16.82 -19.96 -6.60
N HIS A 92 -16.42 -20.43 -5.42
CA HIS A 92 -16.61 -21.79 -4.93
C HIS A 92 -16.08 -22.87 -5.90
N LEU A 93 -14.98 -22.57 -6.62
CA LEU A 93 -14.41 -23.46 -7.63
C LEU A 93 -13.26 -24.31 -7.04
N SER A 94 -13.39 -25.63 -7.16
CA SER A 94 -12.31 -26.54 -6.78
C SER A 94 -11.07 -26.33 -7.65
N GLN A 95 -9.91 -26.15 -7.00
CA GLN A 95 -8.61 -25.94 -7.66
C GLN A 95 -7.88 -27.26 -8.00
N ARG A 96 -8.48 -28.43 -7.74
CA ARG A 96 -7.88 -29.74 -8.09
C ARG A 96 -7.76 -29.94 -9.60
N PRO A 97 -8.80 -29.70 -10.44
CA PRO A 97 -8.69 -29.83 -11.88
C PRO A 97 -7.84 -28.71 -12.49
N ILE A 98 -6.93 -29.07 -13.40
CA ILE A 98 -6.10 -28.12 -14.15
C ILE A 98 -6.96 -27.11 -14.93
N ARG A 99 -8.09 -27.56 -15.50
CA ARG A 99 -9.02 -26.68 -16.23
C ARG A 99 -9.51 -25.50 -15.38
N ASN A 100 -9.91 -25.73 -14.14
CA ASN A 100 -10.37 -24.67 -13.24
C ASN A 100 -9.26 -23.71 -12.86
N ARG A 101 -8.03 -24.21 -12.72
CA ARG A 101 -6.85 -23.34 -12.49
C ARG A 101 -6.59 -22.43 -13.68
N LEU A 102 -6.60 -22.96 -14.88
CA LEU A 102 -6.36 -22.18 -16.10
C LEU A 102 -7.48 -21.18 -16.37
N MET A 103 -8.74 -21.54 -16.11
CA MET A 103 -9.89 -20.66 -16.29
C MET A 103 -9.77 -19.37 -15.45
N ILE A 104 -9.15 -19.42 -14.27
CA ILE A 104 -8.93 -18.24 -13.44
C ILE A 104 -7.57 -17.62 -13.74
N ALA A 105 -6.52 -18.42 -13.95
CA ALA A 105 -5.18 -17.92 -14.16
C ALA A 105 -5.04 -17.13 -15.47
N ILE A 106 -5.63 -17.59 -16.57
CA ILE A 106 -5.50 -16.92 -17.87
C ILE A 106 -6.05 -15.49 -17.84
N PRO A 107 -7.28 -15.21 -17.38
CA PRO A 107 -7.76 -13.85 -17.26
C PRO A 107 -6.88 -12.97 -16.35
N LEU A 108 -6.39 -13.51 -15.22
CA LEU A 108 -5.49 -12.78 -14.33
C LEU A 108 -4.18 -12.40 -15.04
N PHE A 109 -3.57 -13.35 -15.75
CA PHE A 109 -2.34 -13.06 -16.53
C PHE A 109 -2.60 -12.06 -17.64
N LEU A 110 -3.73 -12.14 -18.34
CA LEU A 110 -4.10 -11.15 -19.37
C LEU A 110 -4.29 -9.75 -18.78
N CYS A 111 -4.93 -9.63 -17.62
CA CYS A 111 -5.03 -8.35 -16.91
C CYS A 111 -3.66 -7.79 -16.56
N VAL A 112 -2.77 -8.60 -15.97
CA VAL A 112 -1.41 -8.16 -15.61
C VAL A 112 -0.60 -7.80 -16.86
N PHE A 113 -0.73 -8.58 -17.93
CA PHE A 113 -0.08 -8.29 -19.21
C PHE A 113 -0.59 -6.97 -19.82
N GLY A 114 -1.90 -6.72 -19.73
CA GLY A 114 -2.50 -5.43 -20.14
C GLY A 114 -1.95 -4.23 -19.38
N MET A 115 -1.61 -4.40 -18.10
CA MET A 115 -1.02 -3.33 -17.28
C MET A 115 0.39 -2.92 -17.77
N VAL A 116 1.10 -3.76 -18.50
CA VAL A 116 2.42 -3.42 -19.08
C VAL A 116 2.32 -2.28 -20.11
N PHE A 117 1.15 -2.09 -20.73
CA PHE A 117 0.91 -1.02 -21.70
C PHE A 117 0.44 0.29 -21.06
N VAL A 118 0.23 0.30 -19.75
CA VAL A 118 -0.16 1.50 -19.00
C VAL A 118 1.11 2.17 -18.46
N ASP A 119 1.10 3.50 -18.39
CA ASP A 119 2.23 4.25 -17.83
C ASP A 119 2.56 3.77 -16.41
N PHE A 120 3.84 3.49 -16.17
CA PHE A 120 4.33 2.94 -14.90
C PHE A 120 3.96 3.83 -13.69
N ASN A 121 4.05 5.16 -13.85
CA ASN A 121 3.76 6.06 -12.73
C ASN A 121 2.29 6.02 -12.32
N VAL A 122 1.38 5.83 -13.30
CA VAL A 122 -0.05 5.66 -13.03
C VAL A 122 -0.30 4.37 -12.26
N VAL A 123 0.24 3.24 -12.77
CA VAL A 123 0.12 1.93 -12.11
C VAL A 123 0.69 1.98 -10.70
N TRP A 124 1.86 2.60 -10.52
CA TRP A 124 2.54 2.71 -9.23
C TRP A 124 1.71 3.48 -8.19
N ARG A 125 1.07 4.58 -8.60
CA ARG A 125 0.21 5.37 -7.71
C ARG A 125 -1.06 4.63 -7.30
N TYR A 126 -1.73 3.96 -8.23
CA TYR A 126 -2.87 3.09 -7.90
C TYR A 126 -2.47 1.94 -6.98
N PHE A 127 -1.32 1.32 -7.22
CA PHE A 127 -0.77 0.27 -6.36
C PHE A 127 -0.52 0.77 -4.93
N ALA A 128 0.09 1.94 -4.78
CA ALA A 128 0.32 2.55 -3.48
C ALA A 128 -0.98 2.79 -2.72
N TRP A 129 -1.99 3.39 -3.38
CA TRP A 129 -3.30 3.61 -2.77
C TRP A 129 -4.04 2.31 -2.43
N THR A 130 -3.96 1.30 -3.28
CA THR A 130 -4.56 -0.01 -3.04
C THR A 130 -3.95 -0.67 -1.79
N ASN A 131 -2.63 -0.60 -1.63
CA ASN A 131 -1.95 -1.08 -0.42
C ASN A 131 -2.39 -0.34 0.85
N GLN A 132 -2.53 0.99 0.78
CA GLN A 132 -3.06 1.77 1.90
C GLN A 132 -4.49 1.34 2.27
N THR A 133 -5.34 1.14 1.28
CA THR A 133 -6.72 0.69 1.46
C THR A 133 -6.77 -0.71 2.07
N LEU A 134 -5.93 -1.63 1.59
CA LEU A 134 -5.79 -2.98 2.16
C LEU A 134 -5.34 -2.92 3.63
N ALA A 135 -4.40 -2.04 3.95
CA ALA A 135 -3.96 -1.82 5.33
C ALA A 135 -5.12 -1.33 6.21
N VAL A 136 -6.00 -0.45 5.72
CA VAL A 136 -7.20 -0.01 6.44
C VAL A 136 -8.08 -1.21 6.80
N PHE A 137 -8.44 -2.05 5.83
CA PHE A 137 -9.26 -3.25 6.10
C PHE A 137 -8.61 -4.21 7.08
N THR A 138 -7.31 -4.45 6.92
CA THR A 138 -6.54 -5.34 7.81
C THR A 138 -6.50 -4.81 9.24
N LEU A 139 -6.27 -3.52 9.43
CA LEU A 139 -6.22 -2.88 10.74
C LEU A 139 -7.58 -2.88 11.44
N TRP A 140 -8.66 -2.61 10.70
CA TRP A 140 -10.02 -2.71 11.26
C TRP A 140 -10.38 -4.14 11.65
N THR A 141 -10.05 -5.12 10.81
CA THR A 141 -10.24 -6.54 11.12
C THR A 141 -9.44 -6.95 12.35
N GLY A 142 -8.17 -6.53 12.41
CA GLY A 142 -7.30 -6.73 13.58
C GLY A 142 -7.87 -6.08 14.85
N THR A 143 -8.44 -4.89 14.75
CA THR A 143 -9.09 -4.19 15.87
C THR A 143 -10.27 -5.01 16.44
N VAL A 144 -11.15 -5.48 15.55
CA VAL A 144 -12.30 -6.32 15.94
C VAL A 144 -11.82 -7.64 16.55
N PHE A 145 -10.82 -8.27 15.95
CA PHE A 145 -10.24 -9.52 16.47
C PHE A 145 -9.63 -9.33 17.86
N LEU A 146 -8.79 -8.31 18.04
CA LEU A 146 -8.16 -8.02 19.33
C LEU A 146 -9.18 -7.65 20.40
N TYR A 147 -10.24 -6.93 20.05
CA TYR A 147 -11.33 -6.62 20.97
C TYR A 147 -12.04 -7.90 21.44
N LYS A 148 -12.41 -8.80 20.52
CA LYS A 148 -13.04 -10.08 20.87
C LYS A 148 -12.11 -10.92 21.75
N ASN A 149 -10.84 -11.05 21.36
CA ASN A 149 -9.87 -11.83 22.09
C ASN A 149 -9.58 -11.28 23.49
N SER A 150 -9.53 -9.95 23.66
CA SER A 150 -9.34 -9.32 24.97
C SER A 150 -10.50 -9.60 25.95
N ARG A 151 -11.71 -9.70 25.41
CA ARG A 151 -12.90 -10.07 26.22
C ARG A 151 -12.88 -11.53 26.63
N THR A 152 -12.43 -12.44 25.77
CA THR A 152 -12.36 -13.86 26.06
C THR A 152 -11.25 -14.20 27.07
N THR A 153 -10.09 -13.57 26.91
CA THR A 153 -8.89 -13.91 27.70
C THR A 153 -8.73 -13.05 28.96
N ASN A 154 -9.37 -11.87 29.01
CA ASN A 154 -9.33 -10.86 30.09
C ASN A 154 -7.89 -10.44 30.52
N LYS A 155 -6.87 -10.77 29.73
CA LYS A 155 -5.44 -10.55 30.06
C LYS A 155 -4.96 -9.15 29.64
N TYR A 156 -5.47 -8.62 28.51
CA TYR A 156 -5.07 -7.33 27.96
C TYR A 156 -6.30 -6.56 27.44
N PRO A 157 -7.07 -5.87 28.30
CA PRO A 157 -8.36 -5.29 27.96
C PRO A 157 -8.28 -4.19 26.88
N TYR A 158 -7.12 -3.53 26.72
CA TYR A 158 -6.91 -2.42 25.78
C TYR A 158 -6.05 -2.80 24.57
N ALA A 159 -5.77 -4.09 24.34
CA ALA A 159 -4.93 -4.53 23.23
C ALA A 159 -5.45 -4.08 21.84
N TYR A 160 -6.77 -3.95 21.71
CA TYR A 160 -7.37 -3.48 20.45
C TYR A 160 -6.97 -2.05 20.06
N LEU A 161 -6.56 -1.19 21.02
CA LEU A 161 -6.10 0.17 20.73
C LEU A 161 -4.83 0.18 19.89
N ILE A 162 -3.99 -0.84 19.99
CA ILE A 162 -2.76 -0.97 19.19
C ILE A 162 -3.08 -1.02 17.68
N ALA A 163 -4.21 -1.62 17.32
CA ALA A 163 -4.67 -1.68 15.93
C ALA A 163 -5.63 -0.54 15.58
N LEU A 164 -6.46 -0.08 16.53
CA LEU A 164 -7.45 0.97 16.33
C LEU A 164 -6.80 2.32 15.96
N ILE A 165 -5.77 2.75 16.69
CA ILE A 165 -5.11 4.03 16.44
C ILE A 165 -4.54 4.11 15.02
N PRO A 166 -3.73 3.13 14.57
CA PRO A 166 -3.29 3.09 13.18
C PRO A 166 -4.45 2.95 12.18
N ALA A 167 -5.53 2.22 12.52
CA ALA A 167 -6.69 2.08 11.65
C ALA A 167 -7.36 3.42 11.36
N LEU A 168 -7.57 4.25 12.39
CA LEU A 168 -8.16 5.59 12.24
C LEU A 168 -7.25 6.49 11.39
N PHE A 169 -5.95 6.50 11.66
CA PHE A 169 -4.97 7.26 10.91
C PHE A 169 -4.95 6.85 9.43
N MET A 170 -4.81 5.56 9.14
CA MET A 170 -4.76 5.05 7.77
C MET A 170 -6.06 5.25 7.02
N THR A 171 -7.22 5.17 7.70
CA THR A 171 -8.51 5.49 7.10
C THR A 171 -8.54 6.94 6.62
N MET A 172 -8.13 7.87 7.48
CA MET A 172 -8.10 9.30 7.15
C MET A 172 -7.15 9.57 5.97
N VAL A 173 -5.95 8.99 5.99
CA VAL A 173 -4.95 9.14 4.91
C VAL A 173 -5.47 8.57 3.59
N SER A 174 -5.95 7.32 3.59
CA SER A 174 -6.38 6.63 2.37
C SER A 174 -7.59 7.31 1.71
N VAL A 175 -8.58 7.73 2.52
CA VAL A 175 -9.76 8.45 2.01
C VAL A 175 -9.38 9.84 1.51
N SER A 176 -8.55 10.60 2.25
CA SER A 176 -8.10 11.93 1.78
C SER A 176 -7.36 11.81 0.46
N TYR A 177 -6.50 10.80 0.32
CA TYR A 177 -5.68 10.61 -0.88
C TYR A 177 -6.53 10.44 -2.13
N ILE A 178 -7.56 9.56 -2.13
CA ILE A 178 -8.36 9.31 -3.33
C ILE A 178 -9.13 10.56 -3.80
N PHE A 179 -9.50 11.45 -2.88
CA PHE A 179 -10.17 12.69 -3.25
C PHE A 179 -9.21 13.77 -3.76
N ILE A 180 -7.95 13.79 -3.28
CA ILE A 180 -6.96 14.81 -3.63
C ILE A 180 -6.15 14.41 -4.85
N ALA A 181 -5.80 13.14 -4.98
CA ALA A 181 -4.87 12.62 -5.98
C ALA A 181 -5.38 12.86 -7.42
N PRO A 182 -4.45 13.11 -8.36
CA PRO A 182 -4.78 13.27 -9.78
C PRO A 182 -5.45 12.05 -10.40
N GLU A 183 -5.17 10.88 -9.87
CA GLU A 183 -5.74 9.60 -10.30
C GLU A 183 -7.14 9.35 -9.76
N GLY A 184 -7.54 10.08 -8.69
CA GLY A 184 -8.83 9.96 -8.05
C GLY A 184 -9.80 11.04 -8.52
N PHE A 185 -10.47 11.68 -7.56
CA PHE A 185 -11.44 12.74 -7.85
C PHE A 185 -10.80 14.11 -8.16
N HIS A 186 -9.50 14.26 -7.95
CA HIS A 186 -8.69 15.44 -8.29
C HIS A 186 -9.20 16.76 -7.71
N PHE A 187 -9.72 16.75 -6.50
CA PHE A 187 -10.26 17.94 -5.83
C PHE A 187 -9.22 19.03 -5.60
N ALA A 188 -7.93 18.67 -5.58
CA ALA A 188 -6.85 19.63 -5.48
C ALA A 188 -6.85 20.64 -6.66
N LYS A 189 -7.16 20.17 -7.88
CA LYS A 189 -7.17 21.02 -9.10
C LYS A 189 -8.27 22.08 -9.06
N ILE A 190 -9.39 21.80 -8.42
CA ILE A 190 -10.56 22.70 -8.34
C ILE A 190 -10.63 23.46 -7.01
N GLY A 191 -9.56 23.44 -6.20
CA GLY A 191 -9.48 24.14 -4.91
C GLY A 191 -10.35 23.55 -3.78
N LEU A 192 -10.91 22.36 -3.99
CA LEU A 192 -11.77 21.68 -3.02
C LEU A 192 -11.03 20.67 -2.12
N SER A 193 -9.74 20.86 -1.89
CA SER A 193 -8.94 19.95 -1.02
C SER A 193 -9.52 19.82 0.40
N TRP A 194 -10.12 20.89 0.94
CA TRP A 194 -10.77 20.86 2.25
C TRP A 194 -11.95 19.88 2.33
N VAL A 195 -12.68 19.67 1.21
CA VAL A 195 -13.77 18.68 1.14
C VAL A 195 -13.21 17.27 1.31
N ALA A 196 -12.04 16.98 0.75
CA ALA A 196 -11.38 15.69 0.92
C ALA A 196 -11.12 15.37 2.40
N TYR A 197 -10.62 16.35 3.15
CA TYR A 197 -10.38 16.20 4.58
C TYR A 197 -11.69 16.06 5.38
N LEU A 198 -12.73 16.79 5.02
CA LEU A 198 -14.05 16.64 5.63
C LEU A 198 -14.62 15.23 5.40
N VAL A 199 -14.60 14.74 4.16
CA VAL A 199 -15.08 13.39 3.84
C VAL A 199 -14.27 12.33 4.58
N ALA A 200 -12.96 12.47 4.63
CA ALA A 200 -12.09 11.57 5.39
C ALA A 200 -12.42 11.59 6.90
N GLY A 201 -12.62 12.76 7.48
CA GLY A 201 -13.02 12.92 8.87
C GLY A 201 -14.38 12.29 9.16
N VAL A 202 -15.38 12.55 8.34
CA VAL A 202 -16.72 11.95 8.46
C VAL A 202 -16.66 10.42 8.34
N THR A 203 -15.94 9.89 7.36
CA THR A 203 -15.79 8.45 7.17
C THR A 203 -15.11 7.80 8.37
N THR A 204 -14.01 8.40 8.85
CA THR A 204 -13.28 7.90 10.02
C THR A 204 -14.14 7.91 11.27
N THR A 205 -14.89 9.00 11.49
CA THR A 205 -15.80 9.14 12.64
C THR A 205 -16.97 8.16 12.55
N ALA A 206 -17.53 7.94 11.36
CA ALA A 206 -18.60 6.97 11.13
C ALA A 206 -18.15 5.53 11.43
N LEU A 207 -16.92 5.14 10.98
CA LEU A 207 -16.35 3.83 11.27
C LEU A 207 -16.07 3.65 12.78
N LEU A 208 -15.54 4.68 13.43
CA LEU A 208 -15.32 4.67 14.89
C LEU A 208 -16.64 4.55 15.65
N GLY A 209 -17.67 5.32 15.26
CA GLY A 209 -19.00 5.25 15.82
C GLY A 209 -19.65 3.89 15.63
N GLY A 210 -19.53 3.31 14.44
CA GLY A 210 -19.99 1.96 14.13
C GLY A 210 -19.29 0.90 14.99
N PHE A 211 -17.98 1.01 15.19
CA PHE A 211 -17.23 0.14 16.07
C PHE A 211 -17.67 0.29 17.53
N ALA A 212 -17.84 1.52 18.02
CA ALA A 212 -18.31 1.78 19.38
C ALA A 212 -19.75 1.28 19.60
N TYR A 213 -20.63 1.42 18.63
CA TYR A 213 -21.99 0.87 18.68
C TYR A 213 -21.96 -0.67 18.73
N TRP A 214 -21.15 -1.27 17.84
CA TRP A 214 -21.01 -2.71 17.81
C TRP A 214 -20.44 -3.28 19.12
N THR A 215 -19.45 -2.62 19.74
CA THR A 215 -18.89 -3.05 21.05
C THR A 215 -19.94 -3.02 22.15
N LYS A 216 -20.77 -1.98 22.21
CA LYS A 216 -21.89 -1.89 23.18
C LYS A 216 -22.93 -3.00 22.97
N SER A 217 -23.26 -3.32 21.72
CA SER A 217 -24.20 -4.40 21.40
C SER A 217 -23.68 -5.76 21.88
N GLN A 218 -22.37 -6.02 21.74
CA GLN A 218 -21.76 -7.24 22.26
C GLN A 218 -21.81 -7.33 23.80
N GLU A 219 -21.65 -6.21 24.50
CA GLU A 219 -21.73 -6.15 25.96
C GLU A 219 -23.15 -6.44 26.49
N GLN A 220 -24.17 -5.98 25.77
CA GLN A 220 -25.56 -6.24 26.13
C GLN A 220 -25.96 -7.69 25.89
N GLY A 221 -25.50 -8.29 24.78
CA GLY A 221 -25.78 -9.69 24.47
C GLY A 221 -25.20 -10.68 25.50
N THR A 222 -24.03 -10.38 26.06
CA THR A 222 -23.42 -11.22 27.11
C THR A 222 -24.18 -11.14 28.43
N LYS A 223 -24.71 -9.98 28.81
CA LYS A 223 -25.47 -9.78 30.05
C LYS A 223 -26.85 -10.42 30.06
N ILE A 224 -27.36 -10.90 28.94
CA ILE A 224 -28.67 -11.56 28.84
C ILE A 224 -28.54 -13.09 28.97
N GLN A 225 -27.31 -13.61 28.83
CA GLN A 225 -27.02 -15.04 28.89
C GLN A 225 -26.52 -15.50 30.28
N ASP A 226 -26.19 -14.57 31.17
CA ASP A 226 -25.88 -14.80 32.59
C ASP A 226 -27.17 -14.54 33.47
#